data_da9d6807e7937541d485818d25523d46
#
_entry.id   da9d6807e7937541d485818d25523d46
#
_cell.length_a   1.000
_cell.length_b   1.000
_cell.length_c   1.000
_cell.angle_alpha   90.00
_cell.angle_beta   90.00
_cell.angle_gamma   90.00
#
_symmetry.space_group_name_H-M   'P 1'
#
loop_
_entity.id
_entity.type
_entity.pdbx_description
1 polymer ?
#
loop_
_entity_poly.entity_id
_entity_poly.type
_entity_poly.pdbx_seq_one_letter_code
_entity_poly.pdbx_strand_id
1 'polypeptide(L)'
;MMRRLMTIGIMLLMLSSCYYFNQVVDDIKESNIMTRARKKDGGNAYQNDKYKEGVYKAIDDIVKRPVNKKVQFEGTELIIPENTEINNDTWTLLDLKTGYGLPIGFSTISGCVKKTVKGKVYSLWYNKVMSGVKEIGKKIEKANDFIYTCK
;
A
#
# COMPACT_ATOMS: atom_id res chain seq x y z
N MET A 1 18.41 0.42 43.87
CA MET A 1 17.60 -0.38 42.91
C MET A 1 16.50 0.43 42.25
N MET A 2 15.76 1.26 42.94
CA MET A 2 14.62 2.07 42.43
C MET A 2 14.98 3.03 41.30
N ARG A 3 16.15 3.68 41.29
CA ARG A 3 16.58 4.62 40.23
C ARG A 3 16.79 3.98 38.86
N ARG A 4 17.23 2.70 38.78
CA ARG A 4 17.44 1.99 37.53
C ARG A 4 16.13 1.51 36.89
N LEU A 5 15.12 1.19 37.70
CA LEU A 5 13.79 0.82 37.21
C LEU A 5 13.04 2.02 36.60
N MET A 6 13.24 3.22 37.19
CA MET A 6 12.62 4.45 36.65
C MET A 6 13.16 4.87 35.27
N THR A 7 14.48 4.70 35.07
CA THR A 7 15.10 5.03 33.77
C THR A 7 14.67 4.06 32.65
N ILE A 8 14.47 2.79 32.96
CA ILE A 8 13.98 1.79 31.97
C ILE A 8 12.52 2.07 31.59
N GLY A 9 11.68 2.45 32.55
CA GLY A 9 10.28 2.82 32.27
C GLY A 9 10.14 4.04 31.37
N ILE A 10 10.96 5.07 31.59
CA ILE A 10 10.97 6.29 30.76
C ILE A 10 11.47 5.99 29.35
N MET A 11 12.48 5.13 29.19
CA MET A 11 13.01 4.75 27.88
C MET A 11 12.01 3.94 27.04
N LEU A 12 11.23 3.06 27.66
CA LEU A 12 10.14 2.31 27.01
C LEU A 12 8.99 3.22 26.56
N LEU A 13 8.63 4.23 27.36
CA LEU A 13 7.60 5.22 27.00
C LEU A 13 8.04 6.11 25.84
N MET A 14 9.33 6.48 25.76
CA MET A 14 9.88 7.25 24.63
C MET A 14 9.86 6.45 23.31
N LEU A 15 10.16 5.16 23.35
CA LEU A 15 10.14 4.30 22.16
C LEU A 15 8.72 4.09 21.62
N SER A 16 7.73 3.93 22.49
CA SER A 16 6.33 3.81 22.08
C SER A 16 5.78 5.12 21.46
N SER A 17 6.15 6.27 22.03
CA SER A 17 5.72 7.57 21.51
C SER A 17 6.29 7.88 20.11
N CYS A 18 7.53 7.49 19.83
CA CYS A 18 8.11 7.62 18.49
C CYS A 18 7.39 6.75 17.44
N TYR A 19 6.98 5.55 17.80
CA TYR A 19 6.23 4.67 16.90
C TYR A 19 4.88 5.26 16.52
N TYR A 20 4.10 5.70 17.53
CA TYR A 20 2.80 6.35 17.29
C TYR A 20 2.93 7.66 16.50
N PHE A 21 3.96 8.45 16.78
CA PHE A 21 4.20 9.70 16.06
C PHE A 21 4.46 9.47 14.57
N ASN A 22 5.29 8.49 14.23
CA ASN A 22 5.56 8.15 12.83
C ASN A 22 4.30 7.66 12.10
N GLN A 23 3.48 6.83 12.74
CA GLN A 23 2.21 6.37 12.18
C GLN A 23 1.26 7.54 11.90
N VAL A 24 1.08 8.46 12.84
CA VAL A 24 0.24 9.66 12.66
C VAL A 24 0.77 10.56 11.54
N VAL A 25 2.10 10.72 11.41
CA VAL A 25 2.70 11.51 10.32
C VAL A 25 2.44 10.86 8.96
N ASP A 26 2.51 9.54 8.86
CA ASP A 26 2.26 8.83 7.60
C ASP A 26 0.78 8.87 7.23
N ASP A 27 -0.14 8.72 8.18
CA ASP A 27 -1.60 8.89 7.98
C ASP A 27 -1.94 10.31 7.50
N ILE A 28 -1.29 11.34 8.06
CA ILE A 28 -1.48 12.73 7.63
C ILE A 28 -0.96 12.95 6.21
N LYS A 29 0.20 12.39 5.86
CA LYS A 29 0.74 12.48 4.49
C LYS A 29 -0.18 11.84 3.48
N GLU A 30 -0.66 10.63 3.75
CA GLU A 30 -1.57 9.89 2.90
C GLU A 30 -2.89 10.65 2.70
N SER A 31 -3.50 11.14 3.78
CA SER A 31 -4.70 11.97 3.73
C SER A 31 -4.50 13.24 2.90
N ASN A 32 -3.34 13.90 3.02
CA ASN A 32 -3.02 15.09 2.23
C ASN A 32 -2.84 14.77 0.74
N ILE A 33 -2.22 13.64 0.39
CA ILE A 33 -2.05 13.19 -0.99
C ILE A 33 -3.40 12.91 -1.62
N MET A 34 -4.26 12.15 -0.95
CA MET A 34 -5.63 11.85 -1.41
C MET A 34 -6.48 13.12 -1.55
N THR A 35 -6.37 14.06 -0.61
CA THR A 35 -7.08 15.34 -0.67
C THR A 35 -6.62 16.18 -1.86
N ARG A 36 -5.32 16.20 -2.18
CA ARG A 36 -4.78 16.89 -3.37
C ARG A 36 -5.31 16.30 -4.66
N ALA A 37 -5.33 14.98 -4.79
CA ALA A 37 -5.90 14.29 -5.94
C ALA A 37 -7.38 14.63 -6.14
N ARG A 38 -8.19 14.54 -5.07
CA ARG A 38 -9.61 14.92 -5.09
C ARG A 38 -9.84 16.37 -5.47
N LYS A 39 -9.08 17.33 -4.93
CA LYS A 39 -9.19 18.76 -5.27
C LYS A 39 -8.83 19.02 -6.73
N LYS A 40 -7.77 18.38 -7.23
CA LYS A 40 -7.32 18.52 -8.62
C LYS A 40 -8.40 18.08 -9.62
N ASP A 41 -9.18 17.05 -9.27
CA ASP A 41 -10.14 16.43 -10.16
C ASP A 41 -11.61 16.83 -9.89
N GLY A 42 -11.85 17.86 -9.08
CA GLY A 42 -13.20 18.41 -8.85
C GLY A 42 -14.07 17.67 -7.84
N GLY A 43 -13.48 16.89 -6.96
CA GLY A 43 -14.10 16.43 -5.70
C GLY A 43 -14.85 15.11 -5.73
N ASN A 44 -15.43 14.65 -6.82
CA ASN A 44 -16.21 13.41 -6.87
C ASN A 44 -15.47 12.35 -7.73
N ALA A 45 -14.55 11.63 -7.07
CA ALA A 45 -13.54 10.81 -7.71
C ALA A 45 -14.06 9.70 -8.65
N TYR A 46 -15.22 9.11 -8.37
CA TYR A 46 -15.69 7.93 -9.09
C TYR A 46 -16.51 8.22 -10.35
N GLN A 47 -16.95 9.46 -10.54
CA GLN A 47 -17.80 9.86 -11.67
C GLN A 47 -17.13 10.85 -12.63
N ASN A 48 -15.93 11.30 -12.34
CA ASN A 48 -15.23 12.32 -13.10
C ASN A 48 -14.24 11.71 -14.10
N ASP A 49 -14.40 12.04 -15.39
CA ASP A 49 -13.49 11.54 -16.43
C ASP A 49 -12.03 11.98 -16.23
N LYS A 50 -11.80 13.15 -15.63
CA LYS A 50 -10.45 13.60 -15.26
C LYS A 50 -9.79 12.69 -14.22
N TYR A 51 -10.56 12.18 -13.26
CA TYR A 51 -10.04 11.23 -12.28
C TYR A 51 -9.64 9.92 -12.96
N LYS A 52 -10.51 9.40 -13.83
CA LYS A 52 -10.21 8.19 -14.61
C LYS A 52 -8.95 8.37 -15.46
N GLU A 53 -8.85 9.49 -16.19
CA GLU A 53 -7.68 9.83 -16.98
C GLU A 53 -6.40 9.92 -16.11
N GLY A 54 -6.51 10.53 -14.92
CA GLY A 54 -5.43 10.60 -13.96
C GLY A 54 -4.96 9.23 -13.48
N VAL A 55 -5.91 8.32 -13.18
CA VAL A 55 -5.61 6.93 -12.80
C VAL A 55 -4.91 6.19 -13.95
N TYR A 56 -5.38 6.32 -15.20
CA TYR A 56 -4.73 5.69 -16.35
C TYR A 56 -3.30 6.19 -16.55
N LYS A 57 -3.06 7.50 -16.45
CA LYS A 57 -1.71 8.08 -16.52
C LYS A 57 -0.79 7.59 -15.39
N ALA A 58 -1.34 7.43 -14.17
CA ALA A 58 -0.60 6.86 -13.07
C ALA A 58 -0.22 5.39 -13.33
N ILE A 59 -1.14 4.58 -13.86
CA ILE A 59 -0.89 3.19 -14.26
C ILE A 59 0.23 3.11 -15.30
N ASP A 60 0.18 3.94 -16.36
CA ASP A 60 1.17 3.98 -17.44
C ASP A 60 2.57 4.38 -16.96
N ASP A 61 2.65 5.19 -15.92
CA ASP A 61 3.92 5.56 -15.27
C ASP A 61 4.42 4.45 -14.34
N ILE A 62 3.55 3.90 -13.49
CA ILE A 62 3.92 2.87 -12.50
C ILE A 62 4.34 1.55 -13.17
N VAL A 63 3.74 1.20 -14.29
CA VAL A 63 4.10 -0.01 -15.05
C VAL A 63 5.58 -0.03 -15.43
N LYS A 64 6.20 1.13 -15.60
CA LYS A 64 7.62 1.30 -15.98
C LYS A 64 8.56 1.32 -14.77
N ARG A 65 8.01 1.48 -13.56
CA ARG A 65 8.81 1.56 -12.34
C ARG A 65 9.30 0.17 -11.91
N PRO A 66 10.48 0.07 -11.27
CA PRO A 66 10.93 -1.17 -10.64
C PRO A 66 10.03 -1.53 -9.45
N VAL A 67 9.84 -2.83 -9.22
CA VAL A 67 9.13 -3.37 -8.05
C VAL A 67 10.20 -3.81 -7.04
N ASN A 68 10.60 -2.90 -6.17
CA ASN A 68 11.73 -3.07 -5.24
C ASN A 68 11.52 -2.35 -3.89
N LYS A 69 10.43 -1.59 -3.71
CA LYS A 69 10.12 -0.92 -2.45
C LYS A 69 9.57 -1.92 -1.45
N LYS A 70 10.23 -2.06 -0.31
CA LYS A 70 9.79 -2.88 0.82
C LYS A 70 8.83 -2.11 1.70
N VAL A 71 7.70 -2.71 2.04
CA VAL A 71 6.69 -2.16 2.95
C VAL A 71 6.21 -3.22 3.93
N GLN A 72 5.79 -2.81 5.12
CA GLN A 72 5.16 -3.70 6.08
C GLN A 72 3.65 -3.73 5.83
N PHE A 73 3.10 -4.93 5.76
CA PHE A 73 1.67 -5.16 5.62
C PHE A 73 1.23 -6.30 6.53
N GLU A 74 0.42 -5.99 7.54
CA GLU A 74 -0.20 -6.95 8.45
C GLU A 74 0.79 -7.99 9.05
N GLY A 75 2.01 -7.54 9.38
CA GLY A 75 3.06 -8.36 9.99
C GLY A 75 3.91 -9.16 9.00
N THR A 76 3.81 -8.89 7.69
CA THR A 76 4.73 -9.41 6.66
C THR A 76 5.35 -8.28 5.86
N GLU A 77 6.53 -8.52 5.30
CA GLU A 77 7.14 -7.63 4.32
C GLU A 77 6.60 -7.94 2.92
N LEU A 78 6.18 -6.91 2.20
CA LEU A 78 5.80 -6.96 0.80
C LEU A 78 6.73 -6.05 -0.03
N ILE A 79 6.93 -6.43 -1.29
CA ILE A 79 7.69 -5.65 -2.27
C ILE A 79 6.71 -5.09 -3.29
N ILE A 80 6.69 -3.76 -3.42
CA ILE A 80 5.77 -3.02 -4.28
C ILE A 80 6.54 -2.08 -5.22
N PRO A 81 5.91 -1.48 -6.24
CA PRO A 81 6.56 -0.51 -7.12
C PRO A 81 7.10 0.71 -6.36
N GLU A 82 8.19 1.27 -6.85
CA GLU A 82 8.74 2.53 -6.32
C GLU A 82 7.70 3.66 -6.36
N ASN A 83 7.81 4.59 -5.39
CA ASN A 83 6.90 5.72 -5.24
C ASN A 83 5.42 5.32 -5.15
N THR A 84 5.14 4.12 -4.62
CA THR A 84 3.80 3.68 -4.24
C THR A 84 3.74 3.32 -2.76
N GLU A 85 2.55 3.15 -2.24
CA GLU A 85 2.28 2.77 -0.86
C GLU A 85 1.01 1.93 -0.79
N ILE A 86 0.83 1.14 0.28
CA ILE A 86 -0.43 0.47 0.55
C ILE A 86 -1.26 1.41 1.41
N ASN A 87 -2.44 1.82 0.91
CA ASN A 87 -3.37 2.63 1.66
C ASN A 87 -3.90 1.84 2.87
N ASN A 88 -3.77 2.38 4.07
CA ASN A 88 -4.10 1.68 5.31
C ASN A 88 -5.62 1.42 5.48
N ASP A 89 -6.47 2.28 4.91
CA ASP A 89 -7.93 2.17 5.04
C ASP A 89 -8.52 1.17 4.05
N THR A 90 -7.98 1.13 2.83
CA THR A 90 -8.54 0.36 1.72
C THR A 90 -7.70 -0.84 1.31
N TRP A 91 -6.47 -0.92 1.80
CA TRP A 91 -5.45 -1.90 1.43
C TRP A 91 -5.15 -1.97 -0.07
N THR A 92 -5.39 -0.87 -0.76
CA THR A 92 -5.08 -0.72 -2.19
C THR A 92 -3.76 -0.02 -2.41
N LEU A 93 -3.17 -0.23 -3.58
CA LEU A 93 -1.95 0.45 -3.98
C LEU A 93 -2.24 1.92 -4.29
N LEU A 94 -1.51 2.83 -3.65
CA LEU A 94 -1.59 4.28 -3.81
C LEU A 94 -0.34 4.80 -4.53
N ASP A 95 -0.50 5.61 -5.57
CA ASP A 95 0.62 6.32 -6.19
C ASP A 95 0.96 7.59 -5.41
N LEU A 96 2.14 7.65 -4.82
CA LEU A 96 2.58 8.80 -4.01
C LEU A 96 2.83 10.06 -4.84
N LYS A 97 3.08 9.92 -6.15
CA LYS A 97 3.34 11.04 -7.05
C LYS A 97 2.06 11.79 -7.41
N THR A 98 0.97 11.08 -7.61
CA THR A 98 -0.30 11.64 -8.08
C THR A 98 -1.40 11.62 -7.03
N GLY A 99 -1.32 10.75 -6.04
CA GLY A 99 -2.34 10.52 -5.04
C GLY A 99 -3.51 9.64 -5.52
N TYR A 100 -3.38 8.98 -6.67
CA TYR A 100 -4.42 8.09 -7.17
C TYR A 100 -4.27 6.68 -6.59
N GLY A 101 -5.39 6.11 -6.11
CA GLY A 101 -5.49 4.70 -5.80
C GLY A 101 -5.59 3.85 -7.08
N LEU A 102 -4.88 2.72 -7.10
CA LEU A 102 -4.92 1.78 -8.21
C LEU A 102 -5.87 0.62 -7.88
N PRO A 103 -6.49 -0.01 -8.90
CA PRO A 103 -7.29 -1.22 -8.73
C PRO A 103 -6.41 -2.47 -8.54
N ILE A 104 -5.50 -2.38 -7.58
CA ILE A 104 -4.61 -3.43 -7.09
C ILE A 104 -4.69 -3.39 -5.57
N GLY A 105 -4.96 -4.49 -4.91
CA GLY A 105 -5.08 -4.50 -3.46
C GLY A 105 -4.60 -5.79 -2.83
N PHE A 106 -4.46 -5.71 -1.53
CA PHE A 106 -3.97 -6.78 -0.68
C PHE A 106 -5.07 -7.21 0.31
N SER A 107 -4.94 -8.38 0.89
CA SER A 107 -5.90 -8.89 1.86
C SER A 107 -5.26 -9.98 2.72
N THR A 108 -5.80 -10.19 3.91
CA THR A 108 -5.49 -11.35 4.77
C THR A 108 -6.54 -12.46 4.65
N ILE A 109 -7.51 -12.30 3.74
CA ILE A 109 -8.51 -13.31 3.39
C ILE A 109 -7.99 -14.11 2.20
N SER A 110 -8.25 -15.42 2.17
CA SER A 110 -7.78 -16.29 1.08
C SER A 110 -8.44 -15.91 -0.25
N GLY A 111 -7.60 -15.58 -1.23
CA GLY A 111 -7.96 -15.29 -2.62
C GLY A 111 -7.25 -16.23 -3.60
N CYS A 112 -7.47 -16.02 -4.91
CA CYS A 112 -6.86 -16.86 -5.94
C CYS A 112 -5.35 -16.67 -6.08
N VAL A 113 -4.85 -15.47 -5.87
CA VAL A 113 -3.42 -15.14 -5.86
C VAL A 113 -3.02 -14.97 -4.40
N LYS A 114 -2.26 -15.91 -3.85
CA LYS A 114 -1.95 -15.92 -2.42
C LYS A 114 -0.57 -16.43 -2.09
N LYS A 115 -0.08 -16.08 -0.91
CA LYS A 115 1.07 -16.70 -0.22
C LYS A 115 0.73 -16.94 1.24
N THR A 116 1.44 -17.87 1.87
CA THR A 116 1.32 -18.15 3.30
C THR A 116 2.64 -17.87 3.98
N VAL A 117 2.62 -17.05 5.02
CA VAL A 117 3.79 -16.70 5.84
C VAL A 117 3.47 -16.99 7.29
N LYS A 118 4.22 -17.87 7.94
CA LYS A 118 4.02 -18.27 9.36
C LYS A 118 2.57 -18.66 9.68
N GLY A 119 1.90 -19.39 8.77
CA GLY A 119 0.52 -19.83 8.93
C GLY A 119 -0.56 -18.79 8.61
N LYS A 120 -0.22 -17.53 8.37
CA LYS A 120 -1.16 -16.48 7.95
C LYS A 120 -1.19 -16.40 6.42
N VAL A 121 -2.40 -16.32 5.85
CA VAL A 121 -2.60 -16.18 4.41
C VAL A 121 -2.62 -14.70 4.04
N TYR A 122 -1.95 -14.38 2.94
CA TYR A 122 -1.96 -13.05 2.30
C TYR A 122 -2.38 -13.22 0.86
N SER A 123 -3.27 -12.38 0.38
CA SER A 123 -3.76 -12.42 -0.99
C SER A 123 -3.51 -11.10 -1.70
N LEU A 124 -3.27 -11.19 -3.00
CA LEU A 124 -3.18 -10.07 -3.92
C LEU A 124 -4.36 -10.15 -4.91
N TRP A 125 -5.05 -9.06 -5.12
CA TRP A 125 -6.06 -8.95 -6.16
C TRP A 125 -5.76 -7.76 -7.08
N TYR A 126 -6.09 -7.86 -8.34
CA TYR A 126 -5.95 -6.78 -9.30
C TYR A 126 -6.89 -6.99 -10.50
N ASN A 127 -7.25 -5.87 -11.15
CA ASN A 127 -8.09 -5.91 -12.33
C ASN A 127 -7.32 -6.51 -13.52
N LYS A 128 -7.76 -7.69 -13.98
CA LYS A 128 -7.10 -8.45 -15.07
C LYS A 128 -7.47 -7.92 -16.48
N VAL A 129 -8.51 -7.11 -16.59
CA VAL A 129 -8.97 -6.55 -17.88
C VAL A 129 -8.10 -5.36 -18.31
N MET A 130 -7.66 -4.55 -17.33
CA MET A 130 -6.76 -3.41 -17.59
C MET A 130 -5.32 -3.91 -17.75
N SER A 131 -4.77 -3.84 -18.98
CA SER A 131 -3.45 -4.42 -19.30
C SER A 131 -2.31 -3.91 -18.40
N GLY A 132 -2.21 -2.62 -18.15
CA GLY A 132 -1.19 -2.04 -17.27
C GLY A 132 -1.33 -2.50 -15.81
N VAL A 133 -2.56 -2.56 -15.27
CA VAL A 133 -2.85 -3.08 -13.93
C VAL A 133 -2.47 -4.56 -13.81
N LYS A 134 -2.81 -5.35 -14.83
CA LYS A 134 -2.44 -6.77 -14.90
C LYS A 134 -0.91 -6.95 -14.91
N GLU A 135 -0.19 -6.11 -15.63
CA GLU A 135 1.27 -6.16 -15.68
C GLU A 135 1.90 -5.81 -14.33
N ILE A 136 1.45 -4.72 -13.70
CA ILE A 136 1.89 -4.34 -12.35
C ILE A 136 1.60 -5.47 -11.35
N GLY A 137 0.37 -6.01 -11.36
CA GLY A 137 -0.04 -7.12 -10.50
C GLY A 137 0.87 -8.34 -10.64
N LYS A 138 1.21 -8.73 -11.87
CA LYS A 138 2.14 -9.86 -12.13
C LYS A 138 3.57 -9.57 -11.66
N LYS A 139 4.06 -8.34 -11.78
CA LYS A 139 5.36 -7.96 -11.23
C LYS A 139 5.37 -8.07 -9.70
N ILE A 140 4.28 -7.64 -9.04
CA ILE A 140 4.11 -7.79 -7.58
C ILE A 140 3.99 -9.27 -7.20
N GLU A 141 3.22 -10.09 -7.91
CA GLU A 141 3.14 -11.54 -7.70
C GLU A 141 4.54 -12.15 -7.66
N LYS A 142 5.33 -11.90 -8.71
CA LYS A 142 6.68 -12.46 -8.85
C LYS A 142 7.63 -11.97 -7.76
N ALA A 143 7.59 -10.67 -7.42
CA ALA A 143 8.47 -10.09 -6.42
C ALA A 143 8.20 -10.59 -4.99
N ASN A 144 7.01 -11.12 -4.74
CA ASN A 144 6.55 -11.55 -3.41
C ASN A 144 6.25 -13.05 -3.30
N ASP A 145 6.54 -13.85 -4.32
CA ASP A 145 6.25 -15.29 -4.35
C ASP A 145 4.76 -15.64 -4.13
N PHE A 146 3.86 -14.80 -4.64
CA PHE A 146 2.44 -15.15 -4.67
C PHE A 146 2.17 -16.24 -5.71
N ILE A 147 1.30 -17.18 -5.38
CA ILE A 147 0.93 -18.32 -6.23
C ILE A 147 -0.55 -18.21 -6.63
N TYR A 148 -0.85 -18.41 -7.91
CA TYR A 148 -2.21 -18.53 -8.39
C TYR A 148 -2.77 -19.94 -8.09
N THR A 149 -3.89 -20.03 -7.38
CA THR A 149 -4.43 -21.30 -6.85
C THR A 149 -5.86 -21.63 -7.31
N CYS A 150 -6.56 -20.72 -8.01
CA CYS A 150 -7.89 -21.01 -8.56
C CYS A 150 -7.75 -21.72 -9.92
N LYS A 151 -8.65 -22.69 -10.15
CA LYS A 151 -8.82 -23.38 -11.43
C LYS A 151 -9.82 -22.63 -12.31
#